data_f2bfe77b437f42e8c623c705fa62795a
#
_entry.id   f2bfe77b437f42e8c623c705fa62795a
#
_cell.length_a   1.000
_cell.length_b   1.000
_cell.length_c   1.000
_cell.angle_alpha   90.00
_cell.angle_beta   90.00
_cell.angle_gamma   90.00
#
_symmetry.space_group_name_H-M   'P 1'
#
loop_
_entity.id
_entity.type
_entity.pdbx_description
1 polymer ?
#
loop_
_entity_poly.entity_id
_entity_poly.type
_entity_poly.pdbx_seq_one_letter_code
_entity_poly.pdbx_strand_id
1 'polypeptide(L)'
;MNRRAIVKGALGGLVGLTLAPFARSAFAQESPAIVPVRDGFVMLTGAGGNILVRSASDGQVLVDSGAAQFADAVLARLRGLPGAGRVGTLFNTHWHRDQVGGNAALGRSGATIIAHEKTRAHLATDYYLYREDRYEKALPKEAHPTKTFFDRGEILAGGQRIEYGHLVEAHTDGDIYIYFRDANVLAAGDAVSPLKDPVLDWFGGGWLGGRADSQQKLLELTNAETRIVPSYGPVMGRAELQAEYDLTRVLFDRMLELVKKGMSAQEIVDAGVMKGLPRTFDDPFRFAYDAHKGYWAHHNKLGGDVL
;
A
#
# COMPACT_ATOMS: atom_id res chain seq x y z
N MET A 1 -28.08 19.32 -61.14
CA MET A 1 -29.33 20.09 -61.42
C MET A 1 -30.26 19.85 -60.27
N ASN A 2 -30.58 20.97 -59.58
CA ASN A 2 -31.87 21.39 -59.01
C ASN A 2 -32.49 20.49 -57.94
N ARG A 3 -32.49 20.90 -56.68
CA ARG A 3 -33.23 21.99 -55.98
C ARG A 3 -34.68 21.66 -55.70
N ARG A 4 -34.96 21.64 -54.41
CA ARG A 4 -36.18 22.17 -53.75
C ARG A 4 -37.56 21.60 -54.06
N ALA A 5 -38.22 21.15 -53.01
CA ALA A 5 -39.48 21.69 -52.49
C ALA A 5 -39.91 20.87 -51.29
N ILE A 6 -39.93 21.40 -50.08
CA ILE A 6 -40.96 22.26 -49.41
C ILE A 6 -42.20 21.43 -48.99
N VAL A 7 -42.24 21.10 -47.68
CA VAL A 7 -43.09 21.66 -46.61
C VAL A 7 -44.61 21.46 -46.71
N LYS A 8 -45.17 20.80 -45.74
CA LYS A 8 -46.18 21.24 -44.74
C LYS A 8 -47.06 20.10 -44.29
N GLY A 9 -47.27 20.03 -43.03
CA GLY A 9 -48.29 19.18 -42.43
C GLY A 9 -48.06 19.09 -40.92
N ALA A 10 -48.72 19.95 -40.24
CA ALA A 10 -48.61 20.28 -38.82
C ALA A 10 -49.43 19.35 -37.95
N LEU A 11 -49.17 19.48 -36.66
CA LEU A 11 -50.00 19.28 -35.47
C LEU A 11 -49.99 17.92 -34.77
N GLY A 12 -49.48 17.98 -33.56
CA GLY A 12 -50.20 17.51 -32.40
C GLY A 12 -49.66 16.23 -31.76
N GLY A 13 -48.80 16.39 -30.79
CA GLY A 13 -48.46 15.34 -29.85
C GLY A 13 -47.46 15.81 -28.82
N LEU A 14 -47.93 16.54 -27.81
CA LEU A 14 -47.17 16.76 -26.58
C LEU A 14 -47.02 15.42 -25.87
N VAL A 15 -45.93 14.72 -26.10
CA VAL A 15 -45.48 13.65 -25.23
C VAL A 15 -44.59 14.27 -24.20
N GLY A 16 -45.12 14.42 -22.99
CA GLY A 16 -44.36 14.85 -21.82
C GLY A 16 -43.26 13.83 -21.57
N LEU A 17 -42.01 14.19 -21.93
CA LEU A 17 -40.82 13.54 -21.41
C LEU A 17 -40.74 13.92 -19.94
N THR A 18 -41.26 13.08 -19.07
CA THR A 18 -40.86 13.07 -17.67
C THR A 18 -39.40 12.66 -17.63
N LEU A 19 -38.54 13.63 -17.43
CA LEU A 19 -37.16 13.39 -16.99
C LEU A 19 -37.28 12.70 -15.63
N ALA A 20 -37.30 11.38 -15.62
CA ALA A 20 -37.02 10.62 -14.43
C ALA A 20 -35.62 11.03 -14.00
N PRO A 21 -35.40 11.48 -12.74
CA PRO A 21 -34.07 11.70 -12.27
C PRO A 21 -33.34 10.36 -12.38
N PHE A 22 -32.28 10.31 -13.15
CA PHE A 22 -31.35 9.22 -13.08
C PHE A 22 -30.89 9.16 -11.62
N ALA A 23 -31.56 8.35 -10.84
CA ALA A 23 -31.03 7.94 -9.54
C ALA A 23 -29.67 7.33 -9.85
N ARG A 24 -28.60 8.08 -9.58
CA ARG A 24 -27.29 7.52 -9.43
C ARG A 24 -27.48 6.41 -8.41
N SER A 25 -27.47 5.19 -8.88
CA SER A 25 -27.32 4.02 -8.04
C SER A 25 -25.97 4.27 -7.33
N ALA A 26 -26.05 4.80 -6.13
CA ALA A 26 -24.95 4.76 -5.21
C ALA A 26 -24.76 3.26 -4.96
N PHE A 27 -23.82 2.65 -5.67
CA PHE A 27 -23.30 1.35 -5.24
C PHE A 27 -22.95 1.56 -3.78
N ALA A 28 -23.73 0.96 -2.89
CA ALA A 28 -23.43 0.97 -1.47
C ALA A 28 -22.03 0.37 -1.35
N GLN A 29 -21.06 1.22 -1.08
CA GLN A 29 -19.67 0.83 -0.94
C GLN A 29 -19.64 -0.12 0.26
N GLU A 30 -19.30 -1.38 0.04
CA GLU A 30 -19.29 -2.38 1.11
C GLU A 30 -18.42 -1.85 2.27
N SER A 31 -18.99 -1.91 3.46
CA SER A 31 -18.25 -1.49 4.66
C SER A 31 -17.06 -2.41 4.87
N PRO A 32 -15.88 -1.88 5.20
CA PRO A 32 -14.70 -2.70 5.48
C PRO A 32 -15.01 -3.82 6.47
N ALA A 33 -14.59 -5.03 6.17
CA ALA A 33 -14.76 -6.17 7.06
C ALA A 33 -13.76 -6.10 8.23
N ILE A 34 -14.17 -6.63 9.38
CA ILE A 34 -13.33 -6.67 10.59
C ILE A 34 -12.79 -8.09 10.75
N VAL A 35 -11.47 -8.22 10.78
CA VAL A 35 -10.77 -9.48 11.00
C VAL A 35 -10.01 -9.38 12.33
N PRO A 36 -10.26 -10.27 13.31
CA PRO A 36 -9.49 -10.32 14.56
C PRO A 36 -8.02 -10.65 14.28
N VAL A 37 -7.11 -9.93 14.94
CA VAL A 37 -5.66 -10.19 14.89
C VAL A 37 -5.18 -10.75 16.22
N ARG A 38 -5.47 -10.04 17.30
CA ARG A 38 -5.14 -10.36 18.70
C ARG A 38 -6.03 -9.51 19.61
N ASP A 39 -6.05 -9.80 20.92
CA ASP A 39 -6.84 -9.04 21.88
C ASP A 39 -6.56 -7.52 21.79
N GLY A 40 -7.62 -6.76 21.53
CA GLY A 40 -7.53 -5.32 21.31
C GLY A 40 -6.96 -4.89 19.97
N PHE A 41 -6.71 -5.85 19.04
CA PHE A 41 -6.26 -5.59 17.68
C PHE A 41 -7.21 -6.22 16.65
N VAL A 42 -7.61 -5.42 15.69
CA VAL A 42 -8.36 -5.88 14.52
C VAL A 42 -7.71 -5.35 13.23
N MET A 43 -7.91 -6.04 12.14
CA MET A 43 -7.59 -5.60 10.81
C MET A 43 -8.89 -5.27 10.07
N LEU A 44 -9.00 -4.06 9.53
CA LEU A 44 -10.05 -3.72 8.57
C LEU A 44 -9.55 -4.09 7.18
N THR A 45 -10.36 -4.82 6.42
CA THR A 45 -10.04 -5.26 5.05
C THR A 45 -11.13 -4.83 4.08
N GLY A 46 -10.79 -4.67 2.80
CA GLY A 46 -11.73 -4.19 1.78
C GLY A 46 -11.80 -2.66 1.66
N ALA A 47 -10.83 -1.93 2.22
CA ALA A 47 -10.75 -0.46 2.17
C ALA A 47 -9.61 0.08 1.29
N GLY A 48 -9.18 -0.63 0.28
CA GLY A 48 -7.91 -0.44 -0.41
C GLY A 48 -6.90 -1.41 0.18
N GLY A 49 -5.91 -0.94 0.94
CA GLY A 49 -5.07 -1.81 1.77
C GLY A 49 -5.73 -2.22 3.09
N ASN A 50 -5.12 -3.15 3.80
CA ASN A 50 -5.49 -3.49 5.17
C ASN A 50 -5.13 -2.34 6.12
N ILE A 51 -5.99 -2.11 7.11
CA ILE A 51 -5.76 -1.13 8.17
C ILE A 51 -5.69 -1.88 9.49
N LEU A 52 -4.54 -1.83 10.17
CA LEU A 52 -4.44 -2.38 11.51
C LEU A 52 -4.93 -1.36 12.53
N VAL A 53 -5.83 -1.77 13.42
CA VAL A 53 -6.40 -0.94 14.47
C VAL A 53 -6.08 -1.53 15.84
N ARG A 54 -5.38 -0.79 16.67
CA ARG A 54 -5.28 -1.02 18.11
C ARG A 54 -6.31 -0.14 18.80
N SER A 55 -7.25 -0.75 19.49
CA SER A 55 -8.25 -0.05 20.31
C SER A 55 -7.82 0.03 21.78
N ALA A 56 -7.89 1.22 22.36
CA ALA A 56 -7.62 1.46 23.77
C ALA A 56 -8.60 2.49 24.34
N SER A 57 -8.69 2.59 25.67
CA SER A 57 -9.61 3.50 26.35
C SER A 57 -9.31 4.98 26.09
N ASP A 58 -8.05 5.31 25.83
CA ASP A 58 -7.55 6.66 25.56
C ASP A 58 -7.61 7.04 24.07
N GLY A 59 -8.01 6.10 23.20
CA GLY A 59 -8.14 6.29 21.77
C GLY A 59 -7.65 5.09 20.96
N GLN A 60 -7.59 5.28 19.67
CA GLN A 60 -7.15 4.26 18.72
C GLN A 60 -5.79 4.62 18.14
N VAL A 61 -4.97 3.59 17.88
CA VAL A 61 -3.76 3.68 17.05
C VAL A 61 -4.02 2.91 15.76
N LEU A 62 -3.76 3.55 14.64
CA LEU A 62 -3.93 2.96 13.32
C LEU A 62 -2.58 2.76 12.63
N VAL A 63 -2.50 1.72 11.81
CA VAL A 63 -1.49 1.59 10.76
C VAL A 63 -2.21 1.58 9.44
N ASP A 64 -1.91 2.57 8.61
CA ASP A 64 -2.56 2.96 7.37
C ASP A 64 -4.02 3.42 7.52
N SER A 65 -4.59 3.96 6.47
CA SER A 65 -5.91 4.59 6.50
C SER A 65 -6.80 4.24 5.29
N GLY A 66 -6.33 3.30 4.45
CA GLY A 66 -7.05 2.84 3.27
C GLY A 66 -7.09 3.85 2.13
N ALA A 67 -7.84 3.55 1.08
CA ALA A 67 -8.01 4.41 -0.08
C ALA A 67 -9.10 5.47 0.18
N ALA A 68 -8.94 6.64 -0.45
CA ALA A 68 -9.77 7.83 -0.19
C ALA A 68 -11.27 7.61 -0.37
N GLN A 69 -11.66 6.80 -1.35
CA GLN A 69 -13.07 6.47 -1.57
C GLN A 69 -13.72 5.71 -0.42
N PHE A 70 -12.93 5.01 0.42
CA PHE A 70 -13.42 4.27 1.58
C PHE A 70 -13.33 5.05 2.90
N ALA A 71 -12.80 6.29 2.90
CA ALA A 71 -12.52 7.04 4.12
C ALA A 71 -13.73 7.15 5.07
N ASP A 72 -14.92 7.48 4.55
CA ASP A 72 -16.13 7.60 5.37
C ASP A 72 -16.57 6.25 5.96
N ALA A 73 -16.45 5.16 5.19
CA ALA A 73 -16.76 3.80 5.64
C ALA A 73 -15.76 3.33 6.72
N VAL A 74 -14.49 3.63 6.56
CA VAL A 74 -13.44 3.37 7.56
C VAL A 74 -13.75 4.14 8.85
N LEU A 75 -14.02 5.45 8.78
CA LEU A 75 -14.36 6.26 9.94
C LEU A 75 -15.62 5.76 10.65
N ALA A 76 -16.63 5.28 9.90
CA ALA A 76 -17.82 4.67 10.47
C ALA A 76 -17.49 3.38 11.24
N ARG A 77 -16.61 2.53 10.69
CA ARG A 77 -16.14 1.31 11.38
C ARG A 77 -15.37 1.64 12.66
N LEU A 78 -14.46 2.61 12.62
CA LEU A 78 -13.67 3.02 13.78
C LEU A 78 -14.54 3.50 14.94
N ARG A 79 -15.66 4.22 14.66
CA ARG A 79 -16.61 4.64 15.70
C ARG A 79 -17.32 3.48 16.39
N GLY A 80 -17.48 2.35 15.71
CA GLY A 80 -18.06 1.12 16.24
C GLY A 80 -17.09 0.26 17.08
N LEU A 81 -15.79 0.61 17.11
CA LEU A 81 -14.77 -0.09 17.88
C LEU A 81 -14.50 0.61 19.22
N PRO A 82 -13.95 -0.09 20.22
CA PRO A 82 -13.50 0.54 21.47
C PRO A 82 -12.58 1.73 21.19
N GLY A 83 -12.67 2.80 22.01
CA GLY A 83 -11.97 4.07 21.77
C GLY A 83 -12.80 5.09 20.99
N ALA A 84 -14.06 4.76 20.64
CA ALA A 84 -15.09 5.64 20.06
C ALA A 84 -14.66 6.41 18.81
N GLY A 85 -13.78 5.84 17.98
CA GLY A 85 -13.31 6.45 16.74
C GLY A 85 -12.35 7.64 16.93
N ARG A 86 -11.89 7.91 18.15
CA ARG A 86 -10.84 8.90 18.39
C ARG A 86 -9.48 8.30 18.05
N VAL A 87 -8.95 8.64 16.89
CA VAL A 87 -7.61 8.23 16.48
C VAL A 87 -6.60 9.22 17.02
N GLY A 88 -5.76 8.77 17.96
CA GLY A 88 -4.67 9.58 18.54
C GLY A 88 -3.40 9.52 17.67
N THR A 89 -3.10 8.34 17.12
CA THR A 89 -1.90 8.10 16.33
C THR A 89 -2.25 7.31 15.08
N LEU A 90 -1.71 7.73 13.94
CA LEU A 90 -1.75 7.05 12.67
C LEU A 90 -0.31 6.86 12.17
N PHE A 91 0.05 5.62 11.86
CA PHE A 91 1.28 5.34 11.12
C PHE A 91 0.95 5.12 9.63
N ASN A 92 1.76 5.65 8.72
CA ASN A 92 1.70 5.25 7.32
C ASN A 92 2.89 4.36 7.01
N THR A 93 2.61 3.14 6.54
CA THR A 93 3.66 2.19 6.13
C THR A 93 4.46 2.71 4.95
N HIS A 94 3.80 3.38 4.00
CA HIS A 94 4.39 4.06 2.85
C HIS A 94 3.41 5.09 2.28
N TRP A 95 3.69 5.68 1.11
CA TRP A 95 2.98 6.85 0.57
C TRP A 95 1.87 6.54 -0.44
N HIS A 96 1.66 5.30 -0.86
CA HIS A 96 0.64 4.98 -1.88
C HIS A 96 -0.78 5.31 -1.43
N ARG A 97 -1.60 5.74 -2.39
CA ARG A 97 -2.93 6.33 -2.15
C ARG A 97 -3.95 5.39 -1.54
N ASP A 98 -3.77 4.11 -1.72
CA ASP A 98 -4.57 3.04 -1.13
C ASP A 98 -4.24 2.76 0.34
N GLN A 99 -3.16 3.38 0.86
CA GLN A 99 -2.75 3.31 2.27
C GLN A 99 -3.00 4.62 3.03
N VAL A 100 -2.98 5.77 2.34
CA VAL A 100 -3.00 7.10 2.97
C VAL A 100 -4.29 7.90 2.69
N GLY A 101 -5.26 7.30 2.03
CA GLY A 101 -6.47 8.02 1.56
C GLY A 101 -7.34 8.62 2.67
N GLY A 102 -7.33 8.04 3.86
CA GLY A 102 -8.03 8.55 5.04
C GLY A 102 -7.26 9.63 5.82
N ASN A 103 -5.98 9.86 5.51
CA ASN A 103 -5.10 10.74 6.27
C ASN A 103 -5.69 12.14 6.51
N ALA A 104 -6.23 12.78 5.46
CA ALA A 104 -6.75 14.14 5.57
C ALA A 104 -7.91 14.25 6.59
N ALA A 105 -8.79 13.26 6.65
CA ALA A 105 -9.88 13.25 7.60
C ALA A 105 -9.38 13.04 9.04
N LEU A 106 -8.43 12.12 9.22
CA LEU A 106 -7.82 11.81 10.51
C LEU A 106 -6.94 12.96 11.01
N GLY A 107 -6.15 13.60 10.13
CA GLY A 107 -5.33 14.76 10.47
C GLY A 107 -6.18 15.97 10.89
N ARG A 108 -7.30 16.25 10.19
CA ARG A 108 -8.25 17.28 10.64
C ARG A 108 -8.88 16.96 12.00
N SER A 109 -9.01 15.70 12.35
CA SER A 109 -9.49 15.26 13.66
C SER A 109 -8.42 15.32 14.75
N GLY A 110 -7.20 15.73 14.44
CA GLY A 110 -6.11 15.92 15.40
C GLY A 110 -5.23 14.67 15.60
N ALA A 111 -5.31 13.66 14.75
CA ALA A 111 -4.42 12.53 14.82
C ALA A 111 -2.96 12.95 14.52
N THR A 112 -2.02 12.44 15.33
CA THR A 112 -0.59 12.53 15.01
C THR A 112 -0.27 11.51 13.93
N ILE A 113 0.13 11.95 12.74
CA ILE A 113 0.51 11.08 11.62
C ILE A 113 2.03 10.90 11.64
N ILE A 114 2.48 9.65 11.74
CA ILE A 114 3.90 9.27 11.82
C ILE A 114 4.26 8.46 10.58
N ALA A 115 5.34 8.85 9.89
CA ALA A 115 5.85 8.14 8.74
C ALA A 115 7.35 8.43 8.53
N HIS A 116 7.96 7.72 7.60
CA HIS A 116 9.29 8.04 7.12
C HIS A 116 9.31 9.43 6.44
N GLU A 117 10.44 10.16 6.52
CA GLU A 117 10.55 11.49 5.91
C GLU A 117 10.31 11.47 4.39
N LYS A 118 10.76 10.42 3.70
CA LYS A 118 10.52 10.24 2.27
C LYS A 118 9.02 10.09 1.94
N THR A 119 8.27 9.36 2.78
CA THR A 119 6.80 9.29 2.66
C THR A 119 6.18 10.67 2.73
N ARG A 120 6.59 11.52 3.69
CA ARG A 120 6.12 12.91 3.76
C ARG A 120 6.48 13.71 2.50
N ALA A 121 7.69 13.57 1.99
CA ALA A 121 8.13 14.26 0.78
C ALA A 121 7.27 13.89 -0.44
N HIS A 122 6.98 12.60 -0.65
CA HIS A 122 6.09 12.13 -1.71
C HIS A 122 4.65 12.68 -1.57
N LEU A 123 4.12 12.72 -0.34
CA LEU A 123 2.77 13.25 -0.11
C LEU A 123 2.67 14.77 -0.28
N ALA A 124 3.78 15.49 -0.12
CA ALA A 124 3.85 16.96 -0.19
C ALA A 124 4.12 17.51 -1.59
N THR A 125 4.41 16.67 -2.57
CA THR A 125 4.77 17.07 -3.94
C THR A 125 3.93 16.32 -4.98
N ASP A 126 3.80 16.92 -6.17
CA ASP A 126 3.24 16.19 -7.31
C ASP A 126 4.18 15.05 -7.67
N TYR A 127 3.65 13.83 -7.76
CA TYR A 127 4.43 12.63 -8.01
C TYR A 127 4.00 11.96 -9.32
N TYR A 128 4.97 11.55 -10.13
CA TYR A 128 4.69 10.85 -11.38
C TYR A 128 4.49 9.35 -11.14
N LEU A 129 3.30 8.86 -11.44
CA LEU A 129 2.98 7.44 -11.40
C LEU A 129 3.34 6.81 -12.75
N TYR A 130 4.53 6.26 -12.82
CA TYR A 130 5.06 5.66 -14.04
C TYR A 130 4.14 4.57 -14.64
N ARG A 131 3.53 3.75 -13.78
CA ARG A 131 2.64 2.67 -14.21
C ARG A 131 1.37 3.15 -14.90
N GLU A 132 0.92 4.35 -14.56
CA GLU A 132 -0.36 4.93 -15.00
C GLU A 132 -0.13 6.10 -15.97
N ASP A 133 1.12 6.42 -16.28
CA ASP A 133 1.54 7.53 -17.15
C ASP A 133 0.82 8.85 -16.77
N ARG A 134 0.76 9.15 -15.48
CA ARG A 134 0.13 10.36 -14.96
C ARG A 134 0.81 10.90 -13.72
N TYR A 135 0.56 12.18 -13.44
CA TYR A 135 0.94 12.78 -12.18
C TYR A 135 -0.15 12.61 -11.12
N GLU A 136 0.25 12.17 -9.94
CA GLU A 136 -0.55 12.23 -8.73
C GLU A 136 -0.28 13.58 -8.05
N LYS A 137 -1.36 14.31 -7.71
CA LYS A 137 -1.22 15.61 -7.04
C LYS A 137 -0.82 15.45 -5.58
N ALA A 138 -0.05 16.39 -5.07
CA ALA A 138 0.23 16.52 -3.64
C ALA A 138 -1.06 16.47 -2.82
N LEU A 139 -1.00 15.81 -1.68
CA LEU A 139 -2.13 15.81 -0.74
C LEU A 139 -2.23 17.14 0.02
N PRO A 140 -3.41 17.49 0.55
CA PRO A 140 -3.55 18.66 1.42
C PRO A 140 -2.72 18.47 2.71
N LYS A 141 -2.32 19.59 3.34
CA LYS A 141 -1.43 19.58 4.52
C LYS A 141 -1.92 18.69 5.66
N GLU A 142 -3.23 18.59 5.84
CA GLU A 142 -3.86 17.76 6.86
C GLU A 142 -3.61 16.27 6.66
N ALA A 143 -3.24 15.85 5.46
CA ALA A 143 -2.88 14.48 5.15
C ALA A 143 -1.40 14.17 5.33
N HIS A 144 -0.56 15.20 5.56
CA HIS A 144 0.87 14.99 5.66
C HIS A 144 1.26 14.46 7.05
N PRO A 145 2.28 13.59 7.14
CA PRO A 145 2.87 13.21 8.41
C PRO A 145 3.30 14.45 9.22
N THR A 146 2.83 14.53 10.46
CA THR A 146 3.16 15.59 11.42
C THR A 146 4.41 15.27 12.24
N LYS A 147 4.78 13.98 12.27
CA LYS A 147 6.02 13.49 12.87
C LYS A 147 6.72 12.56 11.91
N THR A 148 7.99 12.82 11.62
CA THR A 148 8.80 12.02 10.70
C THR A 148 10.09 11.54 11.36
N PHE A 149 10.72 10.54 10.75
CA PHE A 149 12.00 9.98 11.18
C PHE A 149 12.74 9.40 9.96
N PHE A 150 14.02 9.05 10.11
CA PHE A 150 14.85 8.49 9.06
C PHE A 150 15.20 7.01 9.28
N ASP A 151 15.50 6.60 10.50
CA ASP A 151 15.96 5.24 10.79
C ASP A 151 14.93 4.44 11.60
N ARG A 152 14.71 4.85 12.84
CA ARG A 152 13.79 4.16 13.77
C ARG A 152 13.31 5.10 14.87
N GLY A 153 12.27 4.66 15.56
CA GLY A 153 11.75 5.33 16.74
C GLY A 153 10.92 4.41 17.61
N GLU A 154 10.53 4.95 18.76
CA GLU A 154 9.63 4.29 19.70
C GLU A 154 8.67 5.31 20.29
N ILE A 155 7.44 4.89 20.57
CA ILE A 155 6.46 5.66 21.31
C ILE A 155 5.64 4.76 22.23
N LEU A 156 5.00 5.38 23.23
CA LEU A 156 3.91 4.77 23.99
C LEU A 156 2.59 5.35 23.47
N ALA A 157 1.72 4.51 22.97
CA ALA A 157 0.39 4.90 22.48
C ALA A 157 -0.57 3.70 22.55
N GLY A 158 -1.87 3.97 22.83
CA GLY A 158 -2.88 2.92 22.94
C GLY A 158 -2.53 1.84 23.97
N GLY A 159 -1.82 2.19 25.03
CA GLY A 159 -1.36 1.27 26.05
C GLY A 159 -0.29 0.27 25.58
N GLN A 160 0.41 0.56 24.49
CA GLN A 160 1.44 -0.31 23.89
C GLN A 160 2.76 0.45 23.71
N ARG A 161 3.87 -0.27 23.88
CA ARG A 161 5.17 0.16 23.39
C ARG A 161 5.28 -0.20 21.91
N ILE A 162 5.39 0.84 21.08
CA ILE A 162 5.37 0.72 19.63
C ILE A 162 6.73 1.12 19.08
N GLU A 163 7.45 0.16 18.56
CA GLU A 163 8.67 0.39 17.80
C GLU A 163 8.33 0.51 16.32
N TYR A 164 9.03 1.37 15.61
CA TYR A 164 8.90 1.51 14.17
C TYR A 164 10.25 1.81 13.55
N GLY A 165 10.44 1.37 12.33
CA GLY A 165 11.72 1.57 11.67
C GLY A 165 11.65 1.44 10.16
N HIS A 166 12.62 2.05 9.50
CA HIS A 166 12.74 2.08 8.05
C HIS A 166 13.07 0.69 7.48
N LEU A 167 12.35 0.33 6.44
CA LEU A 167 12.61 -0.82 5.58
C LEU A 167 13.20 -0.27 4.27
N VAL A 168 14.53 -0.31 4.17
CA VAL A 168 15.25 0.40 3.13
C VAL A 168 14.91 -0.14 1.75
N GLU A 169 14.25 0.69 0.94
CA GLU A 169 13.98 0.43 -0.49
C GLU A 169 13.29 -0.92 -0.78
N ALA A 170 12.33 -1.34 0.08
CA ALA A 170 11.63 -2.62 -0.06
C ALA A 170 10.59 -2.61 -1.19
N HIS A 171 9.49 -1.89 -1.00
CA HIS A 171 8.42 -1.66 -1.95
C HIS A 171 8.49 -0.24 -2.51
N THR A 172 8.79 0.73 -1.64
CA THR A 172 9.15 2.12 -1.93
C THR A 172 10.41 2.49 -1.17
N ASP A 173 10.87 3.72 -1.31
CA ASP A 173 11.99 4.25 -0.54
C ASP A 173 11.60 4.77 0.86
N GLY A 174 10.31 4.79 1.19
CA GLY A 174 9.77 5.30 2.45
C GLY A 174 9.06 4.25 3.30
N ASP A 175 9.27 2.97 3.02
CA ASP A 175 8.61 1.88 3.75
C ASP A 175 9.03 1.81 5.20
N ILE A 176 8.09 1.51 6.08
CA ILE A 176 8.36 1.27 7.51
C ILE A 176 7.63 0.03 8.02
N TYR A 177 8.19 -0.60 9.04
CA TYR A 177 7.47 -1.53 9.89
C TYR A 177 6.97 -0.83 11.15
N ILE A 178 5.88 -1.33 11.73
CA ILE A 178 5.36 -0.91 13.03
C ILE A 178 5.17 -2.14 13.90
N TYR A 179 5.84 -2.19 15.04
CA TYR A 179 5.83 -3.35 15.92
C TYR A 179 5.31 -3.01 17.31
N PHE A 180 4.13 -3.54 17.65
CA PHE A 180 3.52 -3.49 18.95
C PHE A 180 4.13 -4.59 19.83
N ARG A 181 5.21 -4.25 20.53
CA ARG A 181 6.07 -5.21 21.24
C ARG A 181 5.34 -6.06 22.25
N ASP A 182 4.51 -5.44 23.10
CA ASP A 182 3.84 -6.14 24.20
C ASP A 182 2.75 -7.11 23.68
N ALA A 183 2.10 -6.75 22.60
CA ALA A 183 1.11 -7.59 21.93
C ALA A 183 1.71 -8.58 20.93
N ASN A 184 2.98 -8.43 20.55
CA ASN A 184 3.65 -9.21 19.53
C ASN A 184 2.91 -9.19 18.17
N VAL A 185 2.50 -7.96 17.74
CA VAL A 185 1.82 -7.69 16.47
C VAL A 185 2.69 -6.76 15.64
N LEU A 186 2.99 -7.14 14.42
CA LEU A 186 3.85 -6.39 13.50
C LEU A 186 3.09 -6.08 12.22
N ALA A 187 3.03 -4.80 11.83
CA ALA A 187 2.58 -4.39 10.51
C ALA A 187 3.81 -4.26 9.59
N ALA A 188 3.76 -4.95 8.45
CA ALA A 188 4.87 -5.06 7.51
C ALA A 188 4.66 -4.27 6.21
N GLY A 189 3.48 -3.68 6.02
CA GLY A 189 3.16 -2.97 4.78
C GLY A 189 3.25 -3.86 3.54
N ASP A 190 3.69 -3.29 2.44
CA ASP A 190 3.92 -3.99 1.17
C ASP A 190 5.33 -4.60 1.03
N ALA A 191 6.11 -4.62 2.13
CA ALA A 191 7.36 -5.38 2.18
C ALA A 191 7.12 -6.90 2.08
N VAL A 192 5.87 -7.35 2.29
CA VAL A 192 5.39 -8.73 2.08
C VAL A 192 4.14 -8.73 1.21
N SER A 193 3.92 -9.77 0.42
CA SER A 193 2.81 -9.88 -0.52
C SER A 193 2.26 -11.31 -0.58
N PRO A 194 1.57 -11.79 0.48
CA PRO A 194 1.15 -13.19 0.55
C PRO A 194 0.06 -13.56 -0.45
N LEU A 195 -0.66 -12.58 -0.99
CA LEU A 195 -1.83 -12.79 -1.84
C LEU A 195 -1.61 -12.39 -3.31
N LYS A 196 -0.81 -11.38 -3.56
CA LYS A 196 -0.61 -10.79 -4.90
C LYS A 196 0.85 -10.90 -5.33
N ASP A 197 1.10 -10.70 -6.62
CA ASP A 197 2.47 -10.51 -7.11
C ASP A 197 3.13 -9.36 -6.33
N PRO A 198 4.39 -9.53 -5.92
CA PRO A 198 5.12 -8.45 -5.27
C PRO A 198 5.19 -7.24 -6.20
N VAL A 199 4.77 -6.10 -5.70
CA VAL A 199 4.91 -4.83 -6.41
C VAL A 199 6.23 -4.18 -5.97
N LEU A 200 7.03 -3.77 -6.93
CA LEU A 200 8.25 -3.00 -6.72
C LEU A 200 8.04 -1.64 -7.37
N ASP A 201 7.87 -0.62 -6.58
CA ASP A 201 7.82 0.75 -7.12
C ASP A 201 9.25 1.25 -7.36
N TRP A 202 9.86 0.73 -8.43
CA TRP A 202 11.25 1.04 -8.75
C TRP A 202 11.48 2.54 -8.99
N PHE A 203 10.46 3.26 -9.45
CA PHE A 203 10.55 4.71 -9.65
C PHE A 203 10.53 5.46 -8.31
N GLY A 204 9.77 4.97 -7.34
CA GLY A 204 9.76 5.41 -5.94
C GLY A 204 10.84 4.78 -5.07
N GLY A 205 11.81 4.09 -5.66
CA GLY A 205 13.00 3.57 -4.97
C GLY A 205 12.92 2.12 -4.50
N GLY A 206 11.79 1.42 -4.69
CA GLY A 206 11.66 0.01 -4.33
C GLY A 206 12.42 -0.91 -5.29
N TRP A 207 13.04 -1.96 -4.75
CA TRP A 207 13.72 -2.96 -5.56
C TRP A 207 13.83 -4.30 -4.85
N LEU A 208 14.12 -5.35 -5.64
CA LEU A 208 14.03 -6.72 -5.15
C LEU A 208 15.07 -7.06 -4.05
N GLY A 209 16.27 -6.46 -4.12
CA GLY A 209 17.30 -6.62 -3.08
C GLY A 209 16.89 -5.96 -1.76
N GLY A 210 16.44 -4.71 -1.80
CA GLY A 210 15.94 -4.01 -0.61
C GLY A 210 14.73 -4.71 0.03
N ARG A 211 13.86 -5.32 -0.82
CA ARG A 211 12.77 -6.17 -0.33
C ARG A 211 13.29 -7.38 0.44
N ALA A 212 14.29 -8.09 -0.10
CA ALA A 212 14.88 -9.25 0.57
C ALA A 212 15.53 -8.86 1.91
N ASP A 213 16.32 -7.78 1.94
CA ASP A 213 16.97 -7.29 3.15
C ASP A 213 15.94 -6.83 4.21
N SER A 214 14.86 -6.20 3.76
CA SER A 214 13.76 -5.81 4.64
C SER A 214 13.02 -7.00 5.23
N GLN A 215 12.74 -8.03 4.44
CA GLN A 215 12.12 -9.27 4.93
C GLN A 215 13.04 -10.00 5.92
N GLN A 216 14.35 -10.02 5.69
CA GLN A 216 15.32 -10.55 6.64
C GLN A 216 15.27 -9.78 7.97
N LYS A 217 15.25 -8.45 7.93
CA LYS A 217 15.10 -7.60 9.11
C LYS A 217 13.81 -7.91 9.87
N LEU A 218 12.68 -8.10 9.16
CA LEU A 218 11.42 -8.49 9.77
C LEU A 218 11.49 -9.88 10.44
N LEU A 219 12.20 -10.84 9.84
CA LEU A 219 12.46 -12.15 10.45
C LEU A 219 13.27 -12.05 11.74
N GLU A 220 14.26 -11.17 11.81
CA GLU A 220 15.05 -10.92 13.02
C GLU A 220 14.23 -10.32 14.16
N LEU A 221 13.21 -9.52 13.84
CA LEU A 221 12.30 -8.89 14.82
C LEU A 221 11.22 -9.84 15.35
N THR A 222 10.89 -10.91 14.61
CA THR A 222 9.72 -11.76 14.85
C THR A 222 10.07 -13.11 15.47
N ASN A 223 9.09 -13.73 16.12
CA ASN A 223 9.16 -15.08 16.66
C ASN A 223 7.95 -15.91 16.20
N ALA A 224 7.84 -17.18 16.63
CA ALA A 224 6.78 -18.07 16.21
C ALA A 224 5.35 -17.58 16.55
N GLU A 225 5.22 -16.73 17.59
CA GLU A 225 3.93 -16.23 18.08
C GLU A 225 3.56 -14.87 17.45
N THR A 226 4.45 -14.27 16.66
CA THR A 226 4.21 -12.95 16.07
C THR A 226 3.08 -13.02 15.06
N ARG A 227 2.14 -12.09 15.17
CA ARG A 227 1.11 -11.83 14.16
C ARG A 227 1.58 -10.73 13.23
N ILE A 228 1.69 -11.02 11.96
CA ILE A 228 2.22 -10.11 10.94
C ILE A 228 1.07 -9.68 10.03
N VAL A 229 0.87 -8.37 9.92
CA VAL A 229 -0.20 -7.77 9.11
C VAL A 229 0.41 -7.17 7.85
N PRO A 230 0.14 -7.74 6.67
CA PRO A 230 0.54 -7.17 5.38
C PRO A 230 -0.45 -6.10 4.93
N SER A 231 -0.07 -5.26 3.95
CA SER A 231 -1.03 -4.34 3.32
C SER A 231 -2.16 -5.07 2.58
N TYR A 232 -1.90 -6.28 2.09
CA TYR A 232 -2.89 -7.10 1.37
C TYR A 232 -2.81 -8.57 1.79
N GLY A 233 -3.96 -9.18 1.99
CA GLY A 233 -4.06 -10.59 2.34
C GLY A 233 -4.32 -10.85 3.81
N PRO A 234 -4.26 -12.12 4.22
CA PRO A 234 -4.54 -12.53 5.60
C PRO A 234 -3.39 -12.15 6.54
N VAL A 235 -3.68 -12.19 7.84
CA VAL A 235 -2.65 -12.14 8.88
C VAL A 235 -1.72 -13.33 8.72
N MET A 236 -0.42 -13.07 8.75
CA MET A 236 0.66 -14.05 8.58
C MET A 236 1.31 -14.39 9.91
N GLY A 237 1.99 -15.53 9.95
CA GLY A 237 2.97 -15.88 10.97
C GLY A 237 4.41 -15.80 10.44
N ARG A 238 5.36 -16.16 11.30
CA ARG A 238 6.79 -16.13 10.94
C ARG A 238 7.14 -17.14 9.82
N ALA A 239 6.42 -18.28 9.76
CA ALA A 239 6.68 -19.28 8.71
C ALA A 239 6.32 -18.77 7.32
N GLU A 240 5.19 -18.07 7.18
CA GLU A 240 4.80 -17.44 5.92
C GLU A 240 5.75 -16.30 5.54
N LEU A 241 6.24 -15.51 6.51
CA LEU A 241 7.27 -14.51 6.25
C LEU A 241 8.58 -15.15 5.78
N GLN A 242 8.98 -16.29 6.35
CA GLN A 242 10.16 -17.03 5.89
C GLN A 242 9.98 -17.49 4.43
N ALA A 243 8.81 -18.02 4.09
CA ALA A 243 8.51 -18.44 2.72
C ALA A 243 8.53 -17.26 1.72
N GLU A 244 8.05 -16.07 2.12
CA GLU A 244 8.17 -14.84 1.32
C GLU A 244 9.63 -14.43 1.11
N TYR A 245 10.44 -14.49 2.15
CA TYR A 245 11.87 -14.20 2.08
C TYR A 245 12.60 -15.17 1.15
N ASP A 246 12.38 -16.47 1.33
CA ASP A 246 13.03 -17.50 0.51
C ASP A 246 12.67 -17.34 -0.98
N LEU A 247 11.41 -17.05 -1.27
CA LEU A 247 10.93 -16.75 -2.63
C LEU A 247 11.63 -15.51 -3.20
N THR A 248 11.69 -14.43 -2.41
CA THR A 248 12.31 -13.17 -2.82
C THR A 248 13.80 -13.35 -3.10
N ARG A 249 14.51 -14.11 -2.25
CA ARG A 249 15.94 -14.43 -2.44
C ARG A 249 16.18 -15.22 -3.71
N VAL A 250 15.41 -16.29 -3.95
CA VAL A 250 15.53 -17.08 -5.19
C VAL A 250 15.29 -16.22 -6.43
N LEU A 251 14.27 -15.36 -6.39
CA LEU A 251 13.98 -14.44 -7.50
C LEU A 251 15.12 -13.43 -7.70
N PHE A 252 15.63 -12.87 -6.62
CA PHE A 252 16.76 -11.92 -6.68
C PHE A 252 17.99 -12.54 -7.34
N ASP A 253 18.38 -13.73 -6.89
CA ASP A 253 19.58 -14.41 -7.39
C ASP A 253 19.42 -14.77 -8.88
N ARG A 254 18.26 -15.33 -9.27
CA ARG A 254 17.97 -15.66 -10.68
C ARG A 254 17.91 -14.42 -11.57
N MET A 255 17.24 -13.35 -11.11
CA MET A 255 17.14 -12.09 -11.84
C MET A 255 18.52 -11.47 -12.04
N LEU A 256 19.34 -11.43 -10.97
CA LEU A 256 20.70 -10.87 -11.00
C LEU A 256 21.57 -11.56 -12.06
N GLU A 257 21.53 -12.90 -12.12
CA GLU A 257 22.28 -13.68 -13.10
C GLU A 257 21.88 -13.35 -14.56
N LEU A 258 20.58 -13.14 -14.79
CA LEU A 258 20.07 -12.86 -16.14
C LEU A 258 20.27 -11.40 -16.54
N VAL A 259 20.12 -10.46 -15.60
CA VAL A 259 20.43 -9.03 -15.82
C VAL A 259 21.91 -8.82 -16.13
N LYS A 260 22.81 -9.50 -15.42
CA LYS A 260 24.26 -9.45 -15.70
C LYS A 260 24.63 -9.96 -17.11
N LYS A 261 23.78 -10.81 -17.71
CA LYS A 261 23.94 -11.25 -19.11
C LYS A 261 23.37 -10.26 -20.12
N GLY A 262 22.86 -9.12 -19.66
CA GLY A 262 22.25 -8.08 -20.50
C GLY A 262 20.85 -8.40 -21.00
N MET A 263 20.17 -9.38 -20.40
CA MET A 263 18.83 -9.80 -20.83
C MET A 263 17.78 -8.74 -20.47
N SER A 264 16.88 -8.47 -21.41
CA SER A 264 15.68 -7.66 -21.19
C SER A 264 14.68 -8.37 -20.26
N ALA A 265 13.71 -7.63 -19.74
CA ALA A 265 12.65 -8.21 -18.90
C ALA A 265 11.88 -9.35 -19.60
N GLN A 266 11.63 -9.22 -20.91
CA GLN A 266 10.95 -10.27 -21.68
C GLN A 266 11.81 -11.52 -21.80
N GLU A 267 13.08 -11.37 -22.16
CA GLU A 267 14.02 -12.51 -22.26
C GLU A 267 14.20 -13.23 -20.93
N ILE A 268 14.14 -12.50 -19.81
CA ILE A 268 14.18 -13.05 -18.46
C ILE A 268 12.95 -13.92 -18.16
N VAL A 269 11.76 -13.46 -18.57
CA VAL A 269 10.52 -14.25 -18.46
C VAL A 269 10.61 -15.51 -19.33
N ASP A 270 11.03 -15.34 -20.59
CA ASP A 270 11.16 -16.44 -21.56
C ASP A 270 12.20 -17.48 -21.12
N ALA A 271 13.25 -17.06 -20.41
CA ALA A 271 14.23 -17.94 -19.78
C ALA A 271 13.67 -18.73 -18.57
N GLY A 272 12.43 -18.42 -18.14
CA GLY A 272 11.74 -19.15 -17.09
C GLY A 272 12.22 -18.79 -15.69
N VAL A 273 12.55 -17.53 -15.41
CA VAL A 273 13.02 -17.04 -14.10
C VAL A 273 12.12 -17.49 -12.93
N MET A 274 10.82 -17.63 -13.17
CA MET A 274 9.81 -18.03 -12.16
C MET A 274 9.52 -19.53 -12.17
N LYS A 275 10.16 -20.33 -13.04
CA LYS A 275 9.88 -21.76 -13.15
C LYS A 275 10.24 -22.52 -11.88
N GLY A 276 9.30 -23.35 -11.42
CA GLY A 276 9.48 -24.18 -10.23
C GLY A 276 9.40 -23.43 -8.90
N LEU A 277 8.92 -22.17 -8.90
CA LEU A 277 8.63 -21.45 -7.67
C LEU A 277 7.31 -21.94 -7.05
N PRO A 278 7.14 -21.83 -5.72
CA PRO A 278 5.92 -22.23 -5.03
C PRO A 278 4.74 -21.27 -5.23
N ARG A 279 4.91 -20.27 -6.08
CA ARG A 279 3.91 -19.24 -6.41
C ARG A 279 3.74 -19.12 -7.91
N THR A 280 2.49 -19.00 -8.36
CA THR A 280 2.14 -18.56 -9.71
C THR A 280 2.03 -17.03 -9.73
N PHE A 281 2.60 -16.39 -10.74
CA PHE A 281 2.51 -14.96 -10.94
C PHE A 281 1.35 -14.64 -11.88
N ASP A 282 0.54 -13.64 -11.54
CA ASP A 282 -0.59 -13.19 -12.36
C ASP A 282 -0.07 -12.42 -13.60
N ASP A 283 0.97 -11.59 -13.40
CA ASP A 283 1.66 -10.86 -14.49
C ASP A 283 3.18 -11.03 -14.39
N PRO A 284 3.73 -12.16 -14.90
CA PRO A 284 5.16 -12.44 -14.87
C PRO A 284 6.02 -11.36 -15.54
N PHE A 285 5.53 -10.79 -16.65
CA PHE A 285 6.27 -9.76 -17.37
C PHE A 285 6.35 -8.48 -16.56
N ARG A 286 5.23 -8.06 -15.96
CA ARG A 286 5.20 -6.86 -15.15
C ARG A 286 6.14 -6.94 -13.94
N PHE A 287 6.11 -8.07 -13.23
CA PHE A 287 7.05 -8.30 -12.13
C PHE A 287 8.51 -8.26 -12.59
N ALA A 288 8.83 -8.98 -13.67
CA ALA A 288 10.19 -9.01 -14.21
C ALA A 288 10.65 -7.63 -14.70
N TYR A 289 9.75 -6.84 -15.30
CA TYR A 289 10.04 -5.48 -15.74
C TYR A 289 10.37 -4.56 -14.56
N ASP A 290 9.53 -4.56 -13.52
CA ASP A 290 9.74 -3.72 -12.34
C ASP A 290 11.02 -4.13 -11.59
N ALA A 291 11.27 -5.43 -11.43
CA ALA A 291 12.50 -5.95 -10.83
C ALA A 291 13.76 -5.56 -11.64
N HIS A 292 13.70 -5.70 -12.96
CA HIS A 292 14.79 -5.30 -13.86
C HIS A 292 15.07 -3.79 -13.77
N LYS A 293 14.03 -2.96 -13.79
CA LYS A 293 14.16 -1.51 -13.66
C LYS A 293 14.69 -1.10 -12.28
N GLY A 294 14.17 -1.73 -11.23
CA GLY A 294 14.64 -1.50 -9.86
C GLY A 294 16.12 -1.83 -9.69
N TYR A 295 16.60 -2.91 -10.30
CA TYR A 295 18.02 -3.26 -10.31
C TYR A 295 18.88 -2.13 -10.90
N TRP A 296 18.56 -1.63 -12.08
CA TRP A 296 19.31 -0.56 -12.72
C TRP A 296 19.21 0.77 -11.97
N ALA A 297 18.02 1.11 -11.47
CA ALA A 297 17.83 2.33 -10.70
C ALA A 297 18.66 2.32 -9.40
N HIS A 298 18.70 1.18 -8.72
CA HIS A 298 19.50 1.00 -7.51
C HIS A 298 21.00 1.03 -7.82
N HIS A 299 21.44 0.32 -8.85
CA HIS A 299 22.83 0.23 -9.26
C HIS A 299 23.42 1.59 -9.62
N ASN A 300 22.66 2.42 -10.35
CA ASN A 300 23.07 3.78 -10.72
C ASN A 300 23.24 4.71 -9.51
N LYS A 301 22.59 4.44 -8.38
CA LYS A 301 22.76 5.20 -7.15
C LYS A 301 24.06 4.85 -6.40
N LEU A 302 24.61 3.67 -6.64
CA LEU A 302 25.86 3.21 -6.00
C LEU A 302 27.12 3.81 -6.61
N GLY A 303 27.00 4.64 -7.67
CA GLY A 303 28.12 5.23 -8.38
C GLY A 303 28.80 4.26 -9.36
N GLY A 304 29.53 4.80 -10.33
CA GLY A 304 30.12 4.05 -11.46
C GLY A 304 31.26 3.08 -11.11
N ASP A 305 31.55 2.86 -9.85
CA ASP A 305 32.64 2.00 -9.39
C ASP A 305 32.27 0.52 -9.29
N VAL A 306 31.06 0.15 -9.71
CA VAL A 306 30.51 -1.22 -9.61
C VAL A 306 30.32 -1.87 -10.99
N LEU A 307 30.84 -1.24 -12.06
CA LEU A 307 30.89 -1.84 -13.40
C LEU A 307 32.26 -2.45 -13.70
#